data_5d01e4a8159c9be6f9fe91ecf6fd316e
#
_entry.id   5d01e4a8159c9be6f9fe91ecf6fd316e
#
_cell.length_a   1.000
_cell.length_b   1.000
_cell.length_c   1.000
_cell.angle_alpha   90.00
_cell.angle_beta   90.00
_cell.angle_gamma   90.00
#
_symmetry.space_group_name_H-M   'P 1'
#
loop_
_entity.id
_entity.type
_entity.pdbx_description
1 polymer ?
#
loop_
_entity_poly.entity_id
_entity_poly.type
_entity_poly.pdbx_seq_one_letter_code
_entity_poly.pdbx_strand_id
1 'polypeptide(L)'
;MILYFSATGTNKYVAEQIAKAIDEKIVPLKELVRQKKYSITVPEGENFGVVMPTYWEGLPAILLDYLQKAEILLEGADHYCYFVATYGCDYGNVLSTAQKEFGKVGIQFDSLYAARFVDNWSPMFYLKNAERNRRAEENGEAETRII
;
A
#
# COMPACT_ATOMS: atom_id res chain seq x y z
N MET A 1 -2.33 12.46 1.34
CA MET A 1 -2.09 11.54 2.50
C MET A 1 -1.93 10.10 2.01
N ILE A 2 -0.96 9.31 2.58
CA ILE A 2 -0.70 7.92 2.17
C ILE A 2 -0.92 6.98 3.35
N LEU A 3 -1.93 6.12 3.28
CA LEU A 3 -2.19 5.04 4.24
C LEU A 3 -1.30 3.84 3.89
N TYR A 4 -0.52 3.32 4.84
CA TYR A 4 0.32 2.16 4.57
C TYR A 4 0.32 1.11 5.68
N PHE A 5 0.58 -0.14 5.30
CA PHE A 5 0.90 -1.22 6.21
C PHE A 5 2.22 -1.88 5.81
N SER A 6 3.11 -2.06 6.76
CA SER A 6 4.41 -2.69 6.53
C SER A 6 4.78 -3.58 7.72
N ALA A 7 5.05 -4.85 7.45
CA ALA A 7 5.57 -5.80 8.44
C ALA A 7 7.10 -5.78 8.50
N THR A 8 7.77 -5.68 7.36
CA THR A 8 9.23 -5.84 7.22
C THR A 8 9.97 -4.59 6.76
N GLY A 9 9.27 -3.48 6.51
CA GLY A 9 9.87 -2.21 6.13
C GLY A 9 9.63 -1.80 4.68
N THR A 10 9.49 -2.72 3.73
CA THR A 10 9.37 -2.43 2.29
C THR A 10 8.26 -1.43 1.97
N ASN A 11 7.03 -1.68 2.44
CA ASN A 11 5.91 -0.75 2.16
C ASN A 11 6.07 0.60 2.85
N LYS A 12 6.73 0.64 4.01
CA LYS A 12 7.08 1.91 4.65
C LYS A 12 8.04 2.69 3.76
N TYR A 13 9.08 2.04 3.25
CA TYR A 13 10.04 2.65 2.32
C TYR A 13 9.33 3.21 1.08
N VAL A 14 8.47 2.40 0.42
CA VAL A 14 7.71 2.85 -0.76
C VAL A 14 6.83 4.06 -0.42
N ALA A 15 6.08 4.01 0.68
CA ALA A 15 5.25 5.13 1.11
C ALA A 15 6.08 6.40 1.40
N GLU A 16 7.25 6.27 2.01
CA GLU A 16 8.17 7.39 2.27
C GLU A 16 8.74 7.99 0.97
N GLN A 17 9.09 7.16 -0.03
CA GLN A 17 9.58 7.66 -1.32
C GLN A 17 8.50 8.43 -2.08
N ILE A 18 7.29 7.91 -2.15
CA ILE A 18 6.15 8.59 -2.78
C ILE A 18 5.84 9.89 -2.03
N ALA A 19 5.69 9.81 -0.70
CA ALA A 19 5.39 10.97 0.14
C ALA A 19 6.40 12.11 -0.05
N LYS A 20 7.70 11.78 -0.16
CA LYS A 20 8.75 12.75 -0.42
C LYS A 20 8.64 13.40 -1.80
N ALA A 21 8.20 12.63 -2.82
CA ALA A 21 8.09 13.13 -4.19
C ALA A 21 6.92 14.08 -4.38
N ILE A 22 5.81 13.87 -3.65
CA ILE A 22 4.57 14.64 -3.79
C ILE A 22 4.23 15.49 -2.55
N ASP A 23 5.15 15.61 -1.58
CA ASP A 23 5.01 16.38 -0.34
C ASP A 23 3.77 16.00 0.49
N GLU A 24 3.56 14.70 0.70
CA GLU A 24 2.42 14.20 1.45
C GLU A 24 2.82 13.47 2.75
N LYS A 25 1.91 13.44 3.71
CA LYS A 25 2.10 12.69 4.96
C LYS A 25 1.79 11.21 4.79
N ILE A 26 2.52 10.37 5.53
CA ILE A 26 2.25 8.93 5.62
C ILE A 26 1.54 8.60 6.93
N VAL A 27 0.60 7.66 6.87
CA VAL A 27 -0.21 7.21 8.02
C VAL A 27 -0.11 5.69 8.16
N PRO A 28 0.49 5.17 9.22
CA PRO A 28 0.60 3.72 9.41
C PRO A 28 -0.74 3.12 9.87
N LEU A 29 -1.30 2.21 9.09
CA LEU A 29 -2.55 1.50 9.40
C LEU A 29 -2.51 0.84 10.79
N LYS A 30 -1.37 0.23 11.18
CA LYS A 30 -1.21 -0.40 12.50
C LYS A 30 -1.47 0.55 13.66
N GLU A 31 -1.15 1.84 13.52
CA GLU A 31 -1.38 2.84 14.56
C GLU A 31 -2.87 3.20 14.65
N LEU A 32 -3.55 3.31 13.51
CA LEU A 32 -4.99 3.53 13.48
C LEU A 32 -5.73 2.36 14.16
N VAL A 33 -5.35 1.13 13.84
CA VAL A 33 -5.92 -0.08 14.46
C VAL A 33 -5.65 -0.11 15.97
N ARG A 34 -4.41 0.17 16.40
CA ARG A 34 -4.02 0.21 17.83
C ARG A 34 -4.82 1.26 18.60
N GLN A 35 -5.04 2.41 18.01
CA GLN A 35 -5.80 3.52 18.59
C GLN A 35 -7.31 3.36 18.43
N LYS A 36 -7.79 2.32 17.75
CA LYS A 36 -9.21 2.10 17.38
C LYS A 36 -9.80 3.31 16.62
N LYS A 37 -8.96 3.97 15.83
CA LYS A 37 -9.35 5.12 15.01
C LYS A 37 -9.75 4.62 13.62
N TYR A 38 -11.05 4.59 13.35
CA TYR A 38 -11.61 4.08 12.10
C TYR A 38 -12.09 5.18 11.14
N SER A 39 -12.04 6.44 11.57
CA SER A 39 -12.39 7.58 10.72
C SER A 39 -11.12 8.21 10.15
N ILE A 40 -11.09 8.36 8.82
CA ILE A 40 -10.04 9.05 8.06
C ILE A 40 -10.70 10.20 7.30
N THR A 41 -10.15 11.39 7.43
CA THR A 41 -10.53 12.53 6.60
C THR A 41 -9.34 12.95 5.76
N VAL A 42 -9.56 13.03 4.44
CA VAL A 42 -8.60 13.55 3.46
C VAL A 42 -9.06 14.96 3.10
N PRO A 43 -8.31 15.99 3.47
CA PRO A 43 -8.66 17.39 3.17
C PRO A 43 -8.74 17.66 1.67
N GLU A 44 -9.53 18.64 1.28
CA GLU A 44 -9.60 19.14 -0.10
C GLU A 44 -8.20 19.46 -0.64
N GLY A 45 -7.92 19.05 -1.88
CA GLY A 45 -6.63 19.22 -2.56
C GLY A 45 -5.53 18.26 -2.15
N GLU A 46 -5.73 17.38 -1.15
CA GLU A 46 -4.81 16.27 -0.86
C GLU A 46 -5.19 15.01 -1.65
N ASN A 47 -4.21 14.24 -2.11
CA ASN A 47 -4.45 12.92 -2.69
C ASN A 47 -4.65 11.86 -1.60
N PHE A 48 -5.25 10.73 -1.98
CA PHE A 48 -5.37 9.57 -1.10
C PHE A 48 -4.63 8.37 -1.68
N GLY A 49 -3.44 8.10 -1.15
CA GLY A 49 -2.63 6.95 -1.51
C GLY A 49 -2.78 5.81 -0.52
N VAL A 50 -2.68 4.58 -1.02
CA VAL A 50 -2.68 3.36 -0.19
C VAL A 50 -1.52 2.46 -0.63
N VAL A 51 -0.63 2.10 0.30
CA VAL A 51 0.53 1.23 0.03
C VAL A 51 0.47 -0.01 0.90
N MET A 52 0.28 -1.19 0.29
CA MET A 52 0.05 -2.46 0.99
C MET A 52 0.92 -3.60 0.45
N PRO A 53 1.32 -4.56 1.29
CA PRO A 53 1.93 -5.79 0.81
C PRO A 53 0.88 -6.71 0.21
N THR A 54 1.31 -7.55 -0.71
CA THR A 54 0.53 -8.69 -1.19
C THR A 54 0.81 -9.90 -0.30
N TYR A 55 -0.22 -10.46 0.30
CA TYR A 55 -0.15 -11.70 1.07
C TYR A 55 -1.06 -12.74 0.43
N TRP A 56 -0.47 -13.87 -0.04
CA TRP A 56 -1.22 -14.92 -0.71
C TRP A 56 -2.09 -14.39 -1.86
N GLU A 57 -1.49 -13.58 -2.73
CA GLU A 57 -2.15 -12.95 -3.89
C GLU A 57 -3.32 -12.02 -3.53
N GLY A 58 -3.41 -11.60 -2.27
CA GLY A 58 -4.50 -10.77 -1.75
C GLY A 58 -4.05 -9.68 -0.77
N LEU A 59 -5.04 -9.00 -0.21
CA LEU A 59 -4.84 -7.94 0.78
C LEU A 59 -4.56 -8.52 2.17
N PRO A 60 -3.76 -7.82 3.00
CA PRO A 60 -3.56 -8.20 4.40
C PRO A 60 -4.87 -8.22 5.20
N ALA A 61 -5.06 -9.25 6.03
CA ALA A 61 -6.26 -9.38 6.88
C ALA A 61 -6.49 -8.14 7.76
N ILE A 62 -5.43 -7.54 8.30
CA ILE A 62 -5.52 -6.31 9.11
C ILE A 62 -6.18 -5.15 8.35
N LEU A 63 -5.96 -5.05 7.03
CA LEU A 63 -6.63 -4.04 6.20
C LEU A 63 -8.09 -4.39 6.00
N LEU A 64 -8.40 -5.65 5.67
CA LEU A 64 -9.79 -6.10 5.47
C LEU A 64 -10.64 -5.89 6.72
N ASP A 65 -10.11 -6.25 7.90
CA ASP A 65 -10.78 -6.03 9.19
C ASP A 65 -10.95 -4.54 9.52
N TYR A 66 -9.98 -3.71 9.14
CA TYR A 66 -10.06 -2.26 9.29
C TYR A 66 -11.16 -1.67 8.42
N LEU A 67 -11.22 -2.03 7.13
CA LEU A 67 -12.19 -1.51 6.17
C LEU A 67 -13.63 -1.85 6.54
N GLN A 68 -13.89 -2.94 7.27
CA GLN A 68 -15.24 -3.26 7.77
C GLN A 68 -15.81 -2.21 8.75
N LYS A 69 -14.94 -1.38 9.33
CA LYS A 69 -15.29 -0.36 10.33
C LYS A 69 -14.90 1.03 9.89
N ALA A 70 -14.14 1.14 8.79
CA ALA A 70 -13.59 2.39 8.35
C ALA A 70 -14.65 3.30 7.74
N GLU A 71 -14.57 4.58 8.10
CA GLU A 71 -15.24 5.69 7.43
C GLU A 71 -14.17 6.58 6.82
N ILE A 72 -14.10 6.64 5.50
CA ILE A 72 -13.11 7.44 4.77
C ILE A 72 -13.85 8.55 4.05
N LEU A 73 -13.60 9.79 4.47
CA LEU A 73 -14.19 10.98 3.90
C LEU A 73 -13.15 11.74 3.07
N LEU A 74 -13.45 11.96 1.80
CA LEU A 74 -12.73 12.87 0.93
C LEU A 74 -13.48 14.23 0.95
N GLU A 75 -12.85 15.28 1.48
CA GLU A 75 -13.46 16.63 1.59
C GLU A 75 -13.26 17.41 0.29
N GLY A 76 -14.36 17.90 -0.30
CA GLY A 76 -14.31 18.66 -1.56
C GLY A 76 -14.29 17.77 -2.79
N ALA A 77 -13.63 18.24 -3.86
CA ALA A 77 -13.50 17.59 -5.13
C ALA A 77 -12.00 17.41 -5.51
N ASP A 78 -11.77 16.76 -6.65
CA ASP A 78 -10.46 16.67 -7.31
C ASP A 78 -9.37 15.91 -6.53
N HIS A 79 -9.76 14.89 -5.78
CA HIS A 79 -8.82 13.96 -5.17
C HIS A 79 -8.31 12.95 -6.20
N TYR A 80 -7.00 12.77 -6.27
CA TYR A 80 -6.40 11.63 -6.96
C TYR A 80 -6.18 10.48 -5.97
N CYS A 81 -6.89 9.38 -6.21
CA CYS A 81 -6.81 8.18 -5.38
C CYS A 81 -5.97 7.10 -6.06
N TYR A 82 -4.96 6.56 -5.38
CA TYR A 82 -4.12 5.52 -5.95
C TYR A 82 -3.79 4.40 -4.96
N PHE A 83 -3.55 3.22 -5.51
CA PHE A 83 -3.18 2.04 -4.74
C PHE A 83 -1.88 1.44 -5.26
N VAL A 84 -0.99 1.09 -4.35
CA VAL A 84 0.29 0.45 -4.63
C VAL A 84 0.38 -0.87 -3.88
N ALA A 85 0.48 -1.98 -4.59
CA ALA A 85 0.79 -3.28 -4.04
C ALA A 85 2.30 -3.55 -4.14
N THR A 86 2.96 -3.93 -3.04
CA THR A 86 4.28 -4.55 -3.16
C THR A 86 4.15 -6.07 -3.14
N TYR A 87 4.94 -6.75 -3.94
CA TYR A 87 4.91 -8.20 -4.05
C TYR A 87 6.30 -8.79 -4.28
N GLY A 88 6.48 -10.07 -3.98
CA GLY A 88 7.73 -10.79 -4.23
C GLY A 88 7.68 -11.66 -5.48
N CYS A 89 6.81 -12.65 -5.48
CA CYS A 89 6.70 -13.62 -6.57
C CYS A 89 5.57 -13.26 -7.54
N ASP A 90 4.36 -13.12 -7.02
CA ASP A 90 3.16 -12.81 -7.77
C ASP A 90 2.26 -11.86 -6.96
N TYR A 91 1.56 -10.97 -7.63
CA TYR A 91 0.59 -10.07 -7.00
C TYR A 91 -0.86 -10.54 -7.19
N GLY A 92 -1.10 -11.59 -8.02
CA GLY A 92 -2.41 -12.20 -8.22
C GLY A 92 -3.52 -11.21 -8.49
N ASN A 93 -4.58 -11.29 -7.70
CA ASN A 93 -5.76 -10.44 -7.81
C ASN A 93 -5.78 -9.24 -6.84
N VAL A 94 -4.64 -8.90 -6.20
CA VAL A 94 -4.60 -7.87 -5.14
C VAL A 94 -5.13 -6.51 -5.60
N LEU A 95 -4.84 -6.10 -6.83
CA LEU A 95 -5.27 -4.80 -7.37
C LEU A 95 -6.79 -4.73 -7.55
N SER A 96 -7.38 -5.75 -8.18
CA SER A 96 -8.85 -5.82 -8.34
C SER A 96 -9.57 -6.01 -7.00
N THR A 97 -8.97 -6.74 -6.07
CA THR A 97 -9.48 -6.90 -4.71
C THR A 97 -9.43 -5.56 -3.96
N ALA A 98 -8.34 -4.79 -4.10
CA ALA A 98 -8.24 -3.46 -3.50
C ALA A 98 -9.35 -2.53 -4.01
N GLN A 99 -9.52 -2.44 -5.33
CA GLN A 99 -10.61 -1.64 -5.94
C GLN A 99 -11.99 -2.01 -5.40
N LYS A 100 -12.26 -3.33 -5.27
CA LYS A 100 -13.52 -3.84 -4.75
C LYS A 100 -13.73 -3.51 -3.26
N GLU A 101 -12.72 -3.77 -2.43
CA GLU A 101 -12.86 -3.61 -0.97
C GLU A 101 -12.92 -2.12 -0.57
N PHE A 102 -12.11 -1.26 -1.19
CA PHE A 102 -12.17 0.19 -0.98
C PHE A 102 -13.44 0.81 -1.57
N GLY A 103 -13.98 0.26 -2.66
CA GLY A 103 -15.27 0.66 -3.22
C GLY A 103 -16.42 0.53 -2.24
N LYS A 104 -16.37 -0.43 -1.30
CA LYS A 104 -17.39 -0.61 -0.25
C LYS A 104 -17.42 0.55 0.77
N VAL A 105 -16.30 1.26 0.92
CA VAL A 105 -16.16 2.43 1.79
C VAL A 105 -16.13 3.74 0.99
N GLY A 106 -16.58 3.72 -0.26
CA GLY A 106 -16.76 4.91 -1.09
C GLY A 106 -15.50 5.39 -1.83
N ILE A 107 -14.40 4.64 -1.79
CA ILE A 107 -13.14 5.00 -2.47
C ILE A 107 -13.03 4.25 -3.79
N GLN A 108 -12.81 4.99 -4.88
CA GLN A 108 -12.42 4.45 -6.17
C GLN A 108 -11.01 4.93 -6.50
N PHE A 109 -10.15 4.03 -6.93
CA PHE A 109 -8.79 4.37 -7.31
C PHE A 109 -8.72 4.77 -8.79
N ASP A 110 -8.10 5.90 -9.05
CA ASP A 110 -7.79 6.39 -10.40
C ASP A 110 -6.65 5.57 -11.01
N SER A 111 -5.73 5.08 -10.16
CA SER A 111 -4.60 4.26 -10.60
C SER A 111 -4.27 3.14 -9.61
N LEU A 112 -3.85 2.01 -10.18
CA LEU A 112 -3.46 0.81 -9.45
C LEU A 112 -2.07 0.38 -9.91
N TYR A 113 -1.13 0.26 -9.00
CA TYR A 113 0.26 -0.10 -9.27
C TYR A 113 0.67 -1.36 -8.52
N ALA A 114 1.62 -2.11 -9.10
CA ALA A 114 2.27 -3.22 -8.43
C ALA A 114 3.79 -3.08 -8.58
N ALA A 115 4.52 -3.09 -7.47
CA ALA A 115 5.97 -2.96 -7.43
C ALA A 115 6.62 -4.23 -6.86
N ARG A 116 7.57 -4.81 -7.59
CA ARG A 116 8.22 -6.06 -7.22
C ARG A 116 9.45 -5.84 -6.37
N PHE A 117 9.43 -6.41 -5.17
CA PHE A 117 10.56 -6.42 -4.22
C PHE A 117 11.01 -7.84 -3.89
N VAL A 118 11.93 -7.96 -2.93
CA VAL A 118 12.34 -9.27 -2.40
C VAL A 118 11.17 -9.96 -1.74
N ASP A 119 10.94 -11.23 -2.13
CA ASP A 119 10.03 -12.08 -1.37
C ASP A 119 10.72 -12.53 -0.10
N ASN A 120 10.22 -12.10 1.04
CA ASN A 120 10.81 -12.32 2.35
C ASN A 120 10.09 -13.41 3.17
N TRP A 121 9.21 -14.20 2.55
CA TRP A 121 8.61 -15.35 3.21
C TRP A 121 9.62 -16.51 3.27
N SER A 122 10.45 -16.49 4.30
CA SER A 122 11.59 -17.39 4.48
C SER A 122 11.26 -18.89 4.50
N PRO A 123 10.04 -19.37 4.84
CA PRO A 123 9.73 -20.79 4.72
C PRO A 123 9.81 -21.33 3.30
N MET A 124 9.60 -20.49 2.28
CA MET A 124 9.66 -20.88 0.87
C MET A 124 10.83 -20.26 0.11
N PHE A 125 11.23 -19.03 0.47
CA PHE A 125 12.23 -18.28 -0.27
C PHE A 125 13.56 -18.21 0.47
N TYR A 126 14.63 -18.62 -0.23
CA TYR A 126 15.97 -18.64 0.32
C TYR A 126 16.64 -17.26 0.18
N LEU A 127 16.68 -16.52 1.30
CA LEU A 127 17.18 -15.14 1.32
C LEU A 127 18.71 -14.99 1.28
N LYS A 128 19.48 -16.09 1.29
CA LYS A 128 20.96 -16.03 1.27
C LYS A 128 21.55 -15.68 -0.10
N ASN A 129 20.76 -15.62 -1.17
CA ASN A 129 21.26 -15.17 -2.47
C ASN A 129 21.25 -13.64 -2.52
N ALA A 130 22.33 -13.03 -2.06
CA ALA A 130 22.46 -11.58 -1.96
C ALA A 130 22.32 -10.86 -3.31
N GLU A 131 22.85 -11.44 -4.40
CA GLU A 131 22.75 -10.82 -5.73
C GLU A 131 21.31 -10.80 -6.24
N ARG A 132 20.57 -11.91 -6.11
CA ARG A 132 19.15 -11.97 -6.47
C ARG A 132 18.33 -10.97 -5.67
N ASN A 133 18.59 -10.89 -4.36
CA ASN A 133 17.85 -9.98 -3.48
C ASN A 133 18.15 -8.52 -3.86
N ARG A 134 19.42 -8.16 -4.10
CA ARG A 134 19.80 -6.82 -4.55
C ARG A 134 19.11 -6.43 -5.86
N ARG A 135 19.08 -7.32 -6.86
CA ARG A 135 18.37 -7.07 -8.13
C ARG A 135 16.88 -6.85 -7.92
N ALA A 136 16.24 -7.60 -7.01
CA ALA A 136 14.82 -7.44 -6.72
C ALA A 136 14.53 -6.10 -6.01
N GLU A 137 15.42 -5.65 -5.10
CA GLU A 137 15.32 -4.33 -4.47
C GLU A 137 15.51 -3.20 -5.50
N GLU A 138 16.55 -3.28 -6.35
CA GLU A 138 16.81 -2.30 -7.41
C GLU A 138 15.62 -2.18 -8.38
N ASN A 139 14.98 -3.28 -8.73
CA ASN A 139 13.78 -3.28 -9.57
C ASN A 139 12.60 -2.62 -8.86
N GLY A 140 12.34 -2.97 -7.61
CA GLY A 140 11.26 -2.38 -6.82
C GLY A 140 11.45 -0.88 -6.61
N GLU A 141 12.69 -0.42 -6.40
CA GLU A 141 13.03 1.00 -6.34
C GLU A 141 12.75 1.71 -7.68
N ALA A 142 13.13 1.08 -8.80
CA ALA A 142 12.87 1.63 -10.14
C ALA A 142 11.38 1.72 -10.43
N GLU A 143 10.60 0.67 -10.11
CA GLU A 143 9.15 0.65 -10.26
C GLU A 143 8.47 1.70 -9.36
N THR A 144 8.97 1.90 -8.14
CA THR A 144 8.45 2.94 -7.22
C THR A 144 8.62 4.36 -7.78
N ARG A 145 9.66 4.62 -8.59
CA ARG A 145 9.90 5.94 -9.20
C ARG A 145 8.94 6.27 -10.35
N ILE A 146 8.23 5.29 -10.85
CA ILE A 146 7.27 5.45 -11.98
C ILE A 146 5.86 5.77 -11.44
N ILE A 147 5.60 5.42 -10.19
CA ILE A 147 4.37 5.71 -9.46
C ILE A 147 4.27 7.21 -9.14
#